data_977b4fa798085ee3f1d6b7001a845f29
#
_entry.id   977b4fa798085ee3f1d6b7001a845f29
#
_cell.length_a   1.000
_cell.length_b   1.000
_cell.length_c   1.000
_cell.angle_alpha   90.00
_cell.angle_beta   90.00
_cell.angle_gamma   90.00
#
_symmetry.space_group_name_H-M   'P 1'
#
loop_
_entity.id
_entity.type
_entity.pdbx_description
1 polymer ?
#
loop_
_entity_poly.entity_id
_entity_poly.type
_entity_poly.pdbx_seq_one_letter_code
_entity_poly.pdbx_strand_id
1 'polypeptide(L)'
;MLINSNEYLEIVKSIRDEIKGAQYKASVSVNRELIMLYYNIGQVINEHKSWGNKFIDNLAADIKLSFPNATGYSARNLKYMAKFAAIYPDFEFVQQVVAQIPWGHNVVLMDKISDDTVRKWYIEQSIEHGW
;
A
#
# COMPACT_ATOMS: atom_id res chain seq x y z
N MET A 1 3.48 33.19 36.92
CA MET A 1 2.89 33.71 35.70
C MET A 1 1.56 33.01 35.44
N LEU A 2 0.51 33.80 35.28
CA LEU A 2 -0.80 33.23 34.98
C LEU A 2 -0.96 33.11 33.47
N ILE A 3 -1.14 31.88 33.00
CA ILE A 3 -1.40 31.61 31.58
C ILE A 3 -2.90 31.73 31.35
N ASN A 4 -3.30 32.54 30.37
CA ASN A 4 -4.69 32.61 29.96
C ASN A 4 -5.15 31.24 29.50
N SER A 5 -6.21 30.71 30.09
CA SER A 5 -6.68 29.34 29.79
C SER A 5 -7.09 29.18 28.33
N ASN A 6 -7.66 30.21 27.68
CA ASN A 6 -8.02 30.17 26.28
C ASN A 6 -6.77 30.11 25.38
N GLU A 7 -5.76 30.91 25.70
CA GLU A 7 -4.47 30.93 25.02
C GLU A 7 -3.78 29.58 25.12
N TYR A 8 -3.76 28.99 26.31
CA TYR A 8 -3.19 27.68 26.57
C TYR A 8 -3.90 26.61 25.72
N LEU A 9 -5.23 26.62 25.68
CA LEU A 9 -6.02 25.65 24.90
C LEU A 9 -5.76 25.78 23.39
N GLU A 10 -5.59 26.99 22.88
CA GLU A 10 -5.23 27.21 21.48
C GLU A 10 -3.85 26.65 21.14
N ILE A 11 -2.87 26.83 22.05
CA ILE A 11 -1.53 26.27 21.88
C ILE A 11 -1.59 24.74 21.84
N VAL A 12 -2.31 24.13 22.79
CA VAL A 12 -2.48 22.67 22.84
C VAL A 12 -3.13 22.15 21.57
N LYS A 13 -4.16 22.82 21.08
CA LYS A 13 -4.84 22.43 19.84
C LYS A 13 -3.89 22.50 18.65
N SER A 14 -3.12 23.58 18.53
CA SER A 14 -2.15 23.77 17.45
C SER A 14 -1.10 22.67 17.44
N ILE A 15 -0.54 22.34 18.60
CA ILE A 15 0.46 21.27 18.73
C ILE A 15 -0.16 19.91 18.38
N ARG A 16 -1.37 19.65 18.86
CA ARG A 16 -2.09 18.40 18.55
C ARG A 16 -2.31 18.23 17.04
N ASP A 17 -2.70 19.31 16.36
CA ASP A 17 -2.93 19.28 14.92
C ASP A 17 -1.62 19.03 14.16
N GLU A 18 -0.50 19.60 14.59
CA GLU A 18 0.82 19.34 14.02
C GLU A 18 1.23 17.88 14.18
N ILE A 19 1.00 17.30 15.36
CA ILE A 19 1.31 15.88 15.64
C ILE A 19 0.49 14.99 14.73
N LYS A 20 -0.81 15.23 14.61
CA LYS A 20 -1.69 14.44 13.73
C LYS A 20 -1.25 14.53 12.27
N GLY A 21 -0.87 15.73 11.81
CA GLY A 21 -0.39 15.93 10.46
C GLY A 21 0.90 15.17 10.18
N ALA A 22 1.84 15.19 11.12
CA ALA A 22 3.11 14.46 11.00
C ALA A 22 2.88 12.95 11.00
N GLN A 23 2.01 12.45 11.87
CA GLN A 23 1.65 11.02 11.91
C GLN A 23 0.99 10.56 10.60
N TYR A 24 0.11 11.38 10.04
CA TYR A 24 -0.52 11.09 8.76
C TYR A 24 0.51 10.99 7.63
N LYS A 25 1.43 11.95 7.54
CA LYS A 25 2.48 11.94 6.52
C LYS A 25 3.38 10.71 6.62
N ALA A 26 3.75 10.33 7.85
CA ALA A 26 4.56 9.14 8.09
C ALA A 26 3.81 7.88 7.66
N SER A 27 2.53 7.78 7.98
CA SER A 27 1.68 6.65 7.59
C SER A 27 1.57 6.53 6.07
N VAL A 28 1.39 7.63 5.34
CA VAL A 28 1.33 7.65 3.88
C VAL A 28 2.66 7.19 3.28
N SER A 29 3.78 7.66 3.83
CA SER A 29 5.12 7.28 3.35
C SER A 29 5.37 5.78 3.53
N VAL A 30 5.02 5.22 4.69
CA VAL A 30 5.16 3.77 4.96
C VAL A 30 4.30 2.97 4.00
N ASN A 31 3.06 3.40 3.76
CA ASN A 31 2.17 2.73 2.82
C ASN A 31 2.76 2.73 1.40
N ARG A 32 3.29 3.86 0.95
CA ARG A 32 3.91 3.96 -0.38
C ARG A 32 5.08 3.00 -0.54
N GLU A 33 5.96 2.95 0.44
CA GLU A 33 7.10 2.02 0.42
C GLU A 33 6.64 0.58 0.35
N LEU A 34 5.60 0.22 1.11
CA LEU A 34 5.05 -1.13 1.11
C LEU A 34 4.46 -1.50 -0.26
N ILE A 35 3.65 -0.62 -0.84
CA ILE A 35 3.04 -0.85 -2.15
C ILE A 35 4.12 -1.01 -3.22
N MET A 36 5.15 -0.18 -3.20
CA MET A 36 6.24 -0.28 -4.17
C MET A 36 7.05 -1.56 -3.99
N LEU A 37 7.28 -2.00 -2.75
CA LEU A 37 7.91 -3.29 -2.47
C LEU A 37 7.08 -4.44 -3.06
N TYR A 38 5.79 -4.45 -2.83
CA TYR A 38 4.90 -5.48 -3.36
C TYR A 38 4.86 -5.47 -4.89
N TYR A 39 4.85 -4.29 -5.49
CA TYR A 39 4.94 -4.14 -6.93
C TYR A 39 6.23 -4.77 -7.48
N ASN A 40 7.36 -4.50 -6.85
CA ASN A 40 8.66 -5.03 -7.29
C ASN A 40 8.72 -6.55 -7.13
N ILE A 41 8.20 -7.09 -6.03
CA ILE A 41 8.12 -8.54 -5.83
C ILE A 41 7.23 -9.16 -6.91
N GLY A 42 6.09 -8.54 -7.19
CA GLY A 42 5.18 -8.99 -8.25
C GLY A 42 5.84 -9.04 -9.62
N GLN A 43 6.65 -8.04 -9.95
CA GLN A 43 7.41 -8.02 -11.20
C GLN A 43 8.39 -9.19 -11.29
N VAL A 44 9.11 -9.48 -10.21
CA VAL A 44 10.05 -10.62 -10.17
C VAL A 44 9.30 -11.94 -10.35
N ILE A 45 8.15 -12.11 -9.69
CA ILE A 45 7.34 -13.32 -9.85
C ILE A 45 6.90 -13.46 -11.31
N ASN A 46 6.46 -12.38 -11.95
CA ASN A 46 6.01 -12.41 -13.34
C ASN A 46 7.14 -12.71 -14.34
N GLU A 47 8.37 -12.30 -14.03
CA GLU A 47 9.54 -12.65 -14.84
C GLU A 47 9.81 -14.16 -14.85
N HIS A 48 9.36 -14.88 -13.81
CA HIS A 48 9.53 -16.32 -13.64
C HIS A 48 8.21 -17.09 -13.72
N LYS A 49 7.27 -16.59 -14.49
CA LYS A 49 5.95 -17.20 -14.67
C LYS A 49 5.99 -18.68 -15.03
N SER A 50 6.97 -19.09 -15.81
CA SER A 50 7.14 -20.49 -16.24
C SER A 50 7.39 -21.45 -15.07
N TRP A 51 7.83 -20.94 -13.92
CA TRP A 51 8.08 -21.75 -12.72
C TRP A 51 6.80 -22.14 -11.97
N GLY A 52 5.68 -21.44 -12.23
CA GLY A 52 4.35 -21.79 -11.76
C GLY A 52 4.11 -21.57 -10.27
N ASN A 53 3.03 -22.20 -9.77
CA ASN A 53 2.60 -22.06 -8.38
C ASN A 53 3.59 -22.65 -7.38
N LYS A 54 4.33 -23.69 -7.76
CA LYS A 54 5.33 -24.29 -6.89
C LYS A 54 6.43 -23.30 -6.51
N PHE A 55 6.85 -22.46 -7.47
CA PHE A 55 7.79 -21.38 -7.19
C PHE A 55 7.23 -20.41 -6.14
N ILE A 56 5.96 -20.02 -6.28
CA ILE A 56 5.32 -19.09 -5.34
C ILE A 56 5.24 -19.71 -3.93
N ASP A 57 4.85 -20.99 -3.83
CA ASP A 57 4.77 -21.69 -2.55
C ASP A 57 6.14 -21.79 -1.88
N ASN A 58 7.19 -22.10 -2.63
CA ASN A 58 8.56 -22.18 -2.13
C ASN A 58 9.05 -20.80 -1.69
N LEU A 59 8.76 -19.75 -2.47
CA LEU A 59 9.13 -18.39 -2.13
C LEU A 59 8.46 -17.95 -0.81
N ALA A 60 7.18 -18.24 -0.65
CA ALA A 60 6.45 -17.93 0.59
C ALA A 60 7.08 -18.63 1.80
N ALA A 61 7.45 -19.91 1.66
CA ALA A 61 8.10 -20.66 2.73
C ALA A 61 9.46 -20.08 3.08
N ASP A 62 10.29 -19.73 2.09
CA ASP A 62 11.62 -19.19 2.29
C ASP A 62 11.58 -17.80 2.92
N ILE A 63 10.63 -16.96 2.52
CA ILE A 63 10.44 -15.65 3.15
C ILE A 63 10.06 -15.82 4.62
N LYS A 64 9.19 -16.77 4.94
CA LYS A 64 8.79 -17.03 6.33
C LYS A 64 9.97 -17.49 7.19
N LEU A 65 10.88 -18.29 6.63
CA LEU A 65 12.08 -18.71 7.32
C LEU A 65 13.02 -17.54 7.60
N SER A 66 13.20 -16.65 6.64
CA SER A 66 14.08 -15.48 6.77
C SER A 66 13.48 -14.39 7.66
N PHE A 67 12.18 -14.23 7.62
CA PHE A 67 11.44 -13.16 8.33
C PHE A 67 10.22 -13.74 9.07
N PRO A 68 10.44 -14.52 10.15
CA PRO A 68 9.36 -15.27 10.79
C PRO A 68 8.25 -14.40 11.39
N ASN A 69 8.55 -13.14 11.70
CA ASN A 69 7.58 -12.20 12.27
C ASN A 69 6.90 -11.31 11.21
N ALA A 70 7.34 -11.37 9.96
CA ALA A 70 6.75 -10.58 8.89
C ALA A 70 5.41 -11.19 8.45
N THR A 71 4.44 -10.33 8.16
CA THR A 71 3.13 -10.72 7.61
C THR A 71 3.01 -10.22 6.18
N GLY A 72 2.06 -10.76 5.43
CA GLY A 72 1.79 -10.29 4.07
C GLY A 72 2.52 -11.02 2.96
N TYR A 73 3.25 -12.10 3.29
CA TYR A 73 4.01 -12.88 2.30
C TYR A 73 3.52 -14.31 2.15
N SER A 74 2.22 -14.54 2.36
CA SER A 74 1.58 -15.82 2.06
C SER A 74 1.58 -16.07 0.55
N ALA A 75 1.46 -17.32 0.15
CA ALA A 75 1.36 -17.67 -1.28
C ALA A 75 0.21 -16.91 -1.96
N ARG A 76 -0.92 -16.80 -1.27
CA ARG A 76 -2.09 -16.03 -1.78
C ARG A 76 -1.72 -14.56 -2.02
N ASN A 77 -1.08 -13.93 -1.05
CA ASN A 77 -0.73 -12.51 -1.17
C ASN A 77 0.36 -12.27 -2.22
N LEU A 78 1.31 -13.19 -2.35
CA LEU A 78 2.31 -13.16 -3.43
C LEU A 78 1.65 -13.23 -4.81
N LYS A 79 0.59 -14.03 -4.95
CA LYS A 79 -0.19 -14.09 -6.20
C LYS A 79 -0.88 -12.76 -6.49
N TYR A 80 -1.40 -12.08 -5.46
CA TYR A 80 -1.95 -10.74 -5.61
C TYR A 80 -0.89 -9.72 -6.01
N MET A 81 0.32 -9.82 -5.48
CA MET A 81 1.43 -8.96 -5.89
C MET A 81 1.76 -9.15 -7.37
N ALA A 82 1.79 -10.40 -7.84
CA ALA A 82 2.02 -10.71 -9.24
C ALA A 82 0.92 -10.13 -10.15
N LYS A 83 -0.34 -10.30 -9.75
CA LYS A 83 -1.49 -9.73 -10.47
C LYS A 83 -1.41 -8.21 -10.49
N PHE A 84 -1.08 -7.59 -9.36
CA PHE A 84 -0.93 -6.15 -9.22
C PHE A 84 0.10 -5.60 -10.21
N ALA A 85 1.28 -6.21 -10.26
CA ALA A 85 2.33 -5.80 -11.19
C ALA A 85 1.93 -5.99 -12.66
N ALA A 86 1.15 -7.04 -12.95
CA ALA A 86 0.72 -7.33 -14.31
C ALA A 86 -0.34 -6.35 -14.82
N ILE A 87 -1.27 -5.91 -13.96
CA ILE A 87 -2.36 -5.01 -14.38
C ILE A 87 -1.96 -3.54 -14.39
N TYR A 88 -0.85 -3.18 -13.75
CA TYR A 88 -0.33 -1.82 -13.74
C TYR A 88 1.08 -1.78 -14.33
N PRO A 89 1.22 -1.80 -15.66
CA PRO A 89 2.54 -1.82 -16.29
C PRO A 89 3.29 -0.49 -16.18
N ASP A 90 2.59 0.62 -15.89
CA ASP A 90 3.20 1.94 -15.76
C ASP A 90 3.69 2.16 -14.32
N PHE A 91 5.01 2.03 -14.15
CA PHE A 91 5.67 2.23 -12.84
C PHE A 91 5.38 3.60 -12.25
N GLU A 92 5.42 4.66 -13.06
CA GLU A 92 5.19 6.03 -12.56
C GLU A 92 3.76 6.20 -12.05
N PHE A 93 2.78 5.63 -12.74
CA PHE A 93 1.39 5.66 -12.30
C PHE A 93 1.23 4.95 -10.95
N VAL A 94 1.87 3.80 -10.76
CA VAL A 94 1.85 3.09 -9.48
C VAL A 94 2.49 3.94 -8.39
N GLN A 95 3.68 4.49 -8.65
CA GLN A 95 4.43 5.27 -7.68
C GLN A 95 3.69 6.54 -7.25
N GLN A 96 3.11 7.25 -8.19
CA GLN A 96 2.50 8.56 -7.96
C GLN A 96 1.06 8.49 -7.52
N VAL A 97 0.30 7.50 -7.98
CA VAL A 97 -1.15 7.43 -7.77
C VAL A 97 -1.54 6.21 -6.94
N VAL A 98 -1.30 5.01 -7.43
CA VAL A 98 -1.79 3.77 -6.80
C VAL A 98 -1.18 3.55 -5.41
N ALA A 99 0.07 3.95 -5.22
CA ALA A 99 0.77 3.79 -3.94
C ALA A 99 0.19 4.66 -2.81
N GLN A 100 -0.76 5.54 -3.09
CA GLN A 100 -1.49 6.30 -2.08
C GLN A 100 -2.62 5.49 -1.44
N ILE A 101 -2.97 4.34 -2.02
CA ILE A 101 -4.09 3.50 -1.57
C ILE A 101 -3.54 2.32 -0.76
N PRO A 102 -4.14 1.97 0.40
CA PRO A 102 -3.73 0.81 1.18
C PRO A 102 -3.80 -0.49 0.38
N TRP A 103 -2.92 -1.44 0.72
CA TRP A 103 -2.85 -2.72 0.01
C TRP A 103 -4.17 -3.47 0.01
N GLY A 104 -4.83 -3.57 1.18
CA GLY A 104 -6.12 -4.25 1.27
C GLY A 104 -7.17 -3.64 0.34
N HIS A 105 -7.19 -2.33 0.19
CA HIS A 105 -8.09 -1.65 -0.73
C HIS A 105 -7.73 -1.98 -2.18
N ASN A 106 -6.45 -2.02 -2.52
CA ASN A 106 -5.99 -2.43 -3.86
C ASN A 106 -6.42 -3.86 -4.19
N VAL A 107 -6.32 -4.79 -3.23
CA VAL A 107 -6.77 -6.18 -3.41
C VAL A 107 -8.26 -6.23 -3.72
N VAL A 108 -9.08 -5.49 -2.98
CA VAL A 108 -10.53 -5.43 -3.22
C VAL A 108 -10.82 -4.88 -4.60
N LEU A 109 -10.14 -3.81 -5.02
CA LEU A 109 -10.33 -3.24 -6.36
C LEU A 109 -9.96 -4.22 -7.46
N MET A 110 -8.87 -4.98 -7.28
CA MET A 110 -8.47 -6.01 -8.24
C MET A 110 -9.49 -7.14 -8.34
N ASP A 111 -10.09 -7.54 -7.22
CA ASP A 111 -11.07 -8.62 -7.21
C ASP A 111 -12.43 -8.19 -7.76
N LYS A 112 -12.84 -6.96 -7.49
CA LYS A 112 -14.19 -6.48 -7.81
C LYS A 112 -14.31 -5.83 -9.19
N ILE A 113 -13.22 -5.26 -9.71
CA ILE A 113 -13.26 -4.45 -10.92
C ILE A 113 -12.19 -4.94 -11.90
N SER A 114 -12.62 -5.58 -12.98
CA SER A 114 -11.72 -6.07 -14.02
C SER A 114 -11.42 -5.04 -15.12
N ASP A 115 -12.30 -4.05 -15.29
CA ASP A 115 -12.09 -2.99 -16.29
C ASP A 115 -11.08 -1.98 -15.78
N ASP A 116 -9.98 -1.78 -16.53
CA ASP A 116 -8.88 -0.88 -16.13
C ASP A 116 -9.33 0.57 -15.99
N THR A 117 -10.16 1.07 -16.87
CA THR A 117 -10.65 2.45 -16.84
C THR A 117 -11.52 2.69 -15.61
N VAL A 118 -12.42 1.76 -15.30
CA VAL A 118 -13.29 1.83 -14.13
C VAL A 118 -12.48 1.75 -12.85
N ARG A 119 -11.49 0.83 -12.80
CA ARG A 119 -10.64 0.67 -11.63
C ARG A 119 -9.82 1.94 -11.35
N LYS A 120 -9.24 2.55 -12.38
CA LYS A 120 -8.51 3.81 -12.25
C LYS A 120 -9.40 4.94 -11.74
N TRP A 121 -10.63 4.98 -12.21
CA TRP A 121 -11.61 5.96 -11.73
C TRP A 121 -11.84 5.80 -10.22
N TYR A 122 -12.05 4.57 -9.73
CA TYR A 122 -12.24 4.31 -8.30
C TYR A 122 -10.99 4.66 -7.49
N ILE A 123 -9.80 4.41 -8.03
CA ILE A 123 -8.54 4.78 -7.37
C ILE A 123 -8.48 6.31 -7.18
N GLU A 124 -8.74 7.06 -8.23
CA GLU A 124 -8.73 8.53 -8.19
C GLU A 124 -9.78 9.08 -7.24
N GLN A 125 -10.97 8.52 -7.24
CA GLN A 125 -12.04 8.92 -6.32
C GLN A 125 -11.69 8.58 -4.88
N SER A 126 -11.07 7.45 -4.63
CA SER A 126 -10.62 7.05 -3.30
C SER A 126 -9.61 8.02 -2.72
N ILE A 127 -8.69 8.50 -3.54
CA ILE A 127 -7.68 9.49 -3.13
C ILE A 127 -8.35 10.84 -2.86
N GLU A 128 -9.21 11.30 -3.77
CA GLU A 128 -9.87 12.60 -3.65
C GLU A 128 -10.79 12.68 -2.43
N HIS A 129 -11.53 11.61 -2.14
CA HIS A 129 -12.54 11.58 -1.09
C HIS A 129 -12.11 10.88 0.18
N GLY A 130 -10.92 10.31 0.23
CA GLY A 130 -10.42 9.60 1.41
C GLY A 130 -11.18 8.31 1.71
N TRP A 131 -11.67 7.65 0.69
CA TRP A 131 -12.41 6.38 0.85
C TRP A 131 -11.53 5.26 1.40
#